data_d46217b51d7f83f154e39cf319550987
#
_entry.id   d46217b51d7f83f154e39cf319550987
#
_cell.length_a   1.000
_cell.length_b   1.000
_cell.length_c   1.000
_cell.angle_alpha   90.00
_cell.angle_beta   90.00
_cell.angle_gamma   90.00
#
_symmetry.space_group_name_H-M   'P 1'
#
loop_
_entity.id
_entity.type
_entity.pdbx_description
1 polymer ?
#
loop_
_entity_poly.entity_id
_entity_poly.type
_entity_poly.pdbx_seq_one_letter_code
_entity_poly.pdbx_strand_id
1 'polypeptide(L)'
;MLLIDADMHKPSQYKLLGAEVKTELADMIRGKCGLETEYIEKYGVNAMFSSAVQNDAAELISSGAMRSMMKELSAATDYTIIDSPPMAMFSDAEMLADIADLSLLVVRQDCVSAGRINDAVDMLNQSKAHLLGCVFNDVRVTPIIGSRAGYGYGYGYGSGYGYGRGYGGYGYGERNAKGGRSSRRHTEEANGRKEN
;
A
#
# COMPACT_ATOMS: atom_id res chain seq x y z
N MET A 1 -11.42 19.13 -7.27
CA MET A 1 -10.92 17.88 -6.67
C MET A 1 -9.44 18.05 -6.36
N LEU A 2 -9.00 17.55 -5.21
CA LEU A 2 -7.60 17.59 -4.75
C LEU A 2 -7.12 16.15 -4.50
N LEU A 3 -5.89 15.83 -4.90
CA LEU A 3 -5.16 14.62 -4.55
C LEU A 3 -4.03 14.97 -3.58
N ILE A 4 -3.88 14.21 -2.51
CA ILE A 4 -2.79 14.36 -1.54
C ILE A 4 -2.02 13.05 -1.49
N ASP A 5 -0.73 13.07 -1.84
CA ASP A 5 0.20 11.92 -1.65
C ASP A 5 0.72 11.96 -0.21
N ALA A 6 0.04 11.22 0.68
CA ALA A 6 0.40 11.12 2.09
C ALA A 6 1.28 9.88 2.40
N ASP A 7 1.70 9.10 1.38
CA ASP A 7 2.72 8.06 1.58
C ASP A 7 4.12 8.68 1.67
N MET A 8 4.43 9.20 2.85
CA MET A 8 5.75 9.79 3.13
C MET A 8 6.85 8.75 3.35
N HIS A 9 6.53 7.44 3.36
CA HIS A 9 7.52 6.37 3.44
C HIS A 9 8.04 5.94 2.08
N LYS A 10 7.16 5.98 1.06
CA LYS A 10 7.53 5.62 -0.31
C LYS A 10 6.75 6.46 -1.33
N PRO A 11 6.98 7.77 -1.33
CA PRO A 11 6.24 8.68 -2.21
C PRO A 11 6.45 8.32 -3.68
N SER A 12 5.36 8.28 -4.43
CA SER A 12 5.39 7.80 -5.82
C SER A 12 4.41 8.50 -6.75
N GLN A 13 3.41 9.18 -6.25
CA GLN A 13 2.35 9.79 -7.06
C GLN A 13 2.88 10.84 -8.02
N TYR A 14 3.85 11.67 -7.60
CA TYR A 14 4.47 12.67 -8.46
C TYR A 14 5.11 12.05 -9.71
N LYS A 15 5.77 10.88 -9.58
CA LYS A 15 6.36 10.15 -10.72
C LYS A 15 5.29 9.62 -11.66
N LEU A 16 4.21 9.07 -11.09
CA LEU A 16 3.09 8.50 -11.85
C LEU A 16 2.37 9.56 -12.67
N LEU A 17 2.22 10.74 -12.10
CA LEU A 17 1.52 11.85 -12.72
C LEU A 17 2.43 12.72 -13.58
N GLY A 18 3.76 12.49 -13.55
CA GLY A 18 4.74 13.25 -14.31
C GLY A 18 4.90 14.68 -13.77
N ALA A 19 4.69 14.87 -12.48
CA ALA A 19 4.78 16.15 -11.81
C ALA A 19 6.20 16.43 -11.29
N GLU A 20 6.58 17.72 -11.27
CA GLU A 20 7.78 18.19 -10.60
C GLU A 20 7.40 18.80 -9.26
N VAL A 21 7.83 18.17 -8.16
CA VAL A 21 7.46 18.61 -6.81
C VAL A 21 8.24 19.89 -6.45
N LYS A 22 7.51 20.98 -6.36
CA LYS A 22 8.08 22.30 -5.98
C LYS A 22 8.04 22.50 -4.47
N THR A 23 6.99 21.99 -3.84
CA THR A 23 6.74 22.16 -2.41
C THR A 23 6.34 20.80 -1.82
N GLU A 24 7.05 20.38 -0.78
CA GLU A 24 6.80 19.11 -0.09
C GLU A 24 5.57 19.21 0.82
N LEU A 25 4.72 18.18 0.82
CA LEU A 25 3.60 18.09 1.76
C LEU A 25 4.07 18.23 3.22
N ALA A 26 5.19 17.59 3.56
CA ALA A 26 5.78 17.68 4.89
C ALA A 26 6.16 19.12 5.30
N ASP A 27 6.63 19.93 4.37
CA ASP A 27 6.99 21.31 4.67
C ASP A 27 5.78 22.22 4.82
N MET A 28 4.69 21.95 4.09
CA MET A 28 3.40 22.60 4.30
C MET A 28 2.84 22.28 5.68
N ILE A 29 2.86 21.00 6.11
CA ILE A 29 2.42 20.59 7.45
C ILE A 29 3.26 21.24 8.55
N ARG A 30 4.57 21.36 8.34
CA ARG A 30 5.49 22.04 9.28
C ARG A 30 5.34 23.57 9.30
N GLY A 31 4.51 24.13 8.41
CA GLY A 31 4.33 25.58 8.30
C GLY A 31 5.55 26.35 7.75
N LYS A 32 6.45 25.67 7.05
CA LYS A 32 7.61 26.29 6.40
C LYS A 32 7.23 27.06 5.14
N CYS A 33 6.11 26.74 4.54
CA CYS A 33 5.53 27.39 3.37
C CYS A 33 4.00 27.39 3.48
N GLY A 34 3.33 28.14 2.60
CA GLY A 34 1.87 28.13 2.48
C GLY A 34 1.38 26.83 1.84
N LEU A 35 0.04 26.64 1.83
CA LEU A 35 -0.57 25.53 1.12
C LEU A 35 -0.49 25.79 -0.39
N GLU A 36 0.25 24.97 -1.09
CA GLU A 36 0.45 25.05 -2.52
C GLU A 36 0.01 23.74 -3.18
N THR A 37 -0.65 23.86 -4.32
CA THR A 37 -1.07 22.72 -5.13
C THR A 37 -0.48 22.81 -6.52
N GLU A 38 -0.17 21.68 -7.11
CA GLU A 38 0.21 21.57 -8.50
C GLU A 38 -0.99 21.10 -9.34
N TYR A 39 -1.31 21.82 -10.41
CA TYR A 39 -2.38 21.42 -11.31
C TYR A 39 -1.88 20.42 -12.34
N ILE A 40 -2.46 19.24 -12.36
CA ILE A 40 -2.11 18.17 -13.29
C ILE A 40 -3.08 18.20 -14.48
N GLU A 41 -2.68 18.90 -15.53
CA GLU A 41 -3.51 19.20 -16.70
C GLU A 41 -4.13 17.95 -17.33
N LYS A 42 -3.33 16.88 -17.47
CA LYS A 42 -3.77 15.62 -18.06
C LYS A 42 -5.01 15.02 -17.38
N TYR A 43 -5.17 15.26 -16.09
CA TYR A 43 -6.24 14.66 -15.27
C TYR A 43 -7.23 15.70 -14.75
N GLY A 44 -6.94 16.98 -14.91
CA GLY A 44 -7.81 18.08 -14.43
C GLY A 44 -7.91 18.13 -12.90
N VAL A 45 -6.84 17.79 -12.19
CA VAL A 45 -6.82 17.72 -10.73
C VAL A 45 -5.70 18.56 -10.15
N ASN A 46 -5.93 19.15 -8.98
CA ASN A 46 -4.86 19.72 -8.17
C ASN A 46 -4.25 18.61 -7.30
N ALA A 47 -2.98 18.69 -7.04
CA ALA A 47 -2.27 17.71 -6.23
C ALA A 47 -1.29 18.35 -5.26
N MET A 48 -1.09 17.72 -4.12
CA MET A 48 -0.04 17.96 -3.14
C MET A 48 0.80 16.70 -3.03
N PHE A 49 2.10 16.83 -3.13
CA PHE A 49 2.99 15.68 -3.24
C PHE A 49 3.96 15.58 -2.08
N SER A 50 4.30 14.32 -1.78
CA SER A 50 5.55 13.95 -1.12
C SER A 50 6.53 13.46 -2.18
N SER A 51 7.79 13.86 -2.13
CA SER A 51 8.86 13.33 -3.00
C SER A 51 10.03 12.76 -2.19
N ALA A 52 10.21 13.23 -0.97
CA ALA A 52 11.24 12.81 -0.05
C ALA A 52 10.66 11.95 1.09
N VAL A 53 11.39 10.90 1.46
CA VAL A 53 11.05 10.05 2.61
C VAL A 53 11.16 10.87 3.90
N GLN A 54 10.13 10.79 4.76
CA GLN A 54 10.09 11.45 6.06
C GLN A 54 10.21 10.41 7.18
N ASN A 55 11.17 10.60 8.08
CA ASN A 55 11.34 9.70 9.23
C ASN A 55 10.32 9.97 10.34
N ASP A 56 9.71 11.16 10.33
CA ASP A 56 8.70 11.64 11.28
C ASP A 56 7.28 11.67 10.67
N ALA A 57 7.02 10.83 9.66
CA ALA A 57 5.74 10.79 8.94
C ALA A 57 4.53 10.65 9.87
N ALA A 58 4.57 9.69 10.80
CA ALA A 58 3.48 9.46 11.76
C ALA A 58 3.24 10.68 12.66
N GLU A 59 4.30 11.37 13.11
CA GLU A 59 4.20 12.58 13.91
C GLU A 59 3.55 13.73 13.12
N LEU A 60 3.95 13.90 11.87
CA LEU A 60 3.37 14.90 10.97
C LEU A 60 1.89 14.66 10.73
N ILE A 61 1.51 13.41 10.39
CA ILE A 61 0.12 13.04 10.11
C ILE A 61 -0.76 13.18 11.36
N SER A 62 -0.26 12.80 12.54
CA SER A 62 -1.01 12.93 13.80
C SER A 62 -1.08 14.36 14.36
N SER A 63 -0.33 15.30 13.78
CA SER A 63 -0.20 16.67 14.28
C SER A 63 -1.51 17.48 14.20
N GLY A 64 -1.60 18.50 15.05
CA GLY A 64 -2.66 19.51 14.96
C GLY A 64 -2.58 20.32 13.66
N ALA A 65 -1.36 20.51 13.11
CA ALA A 65 -1.15 21.20 11.85
C ALA A 65 -1.78 20.43 10.67
N MET A 66 -1.60 19.12 10.62
CA MET A 66 -2.26 18.26 9.60
C MET A 66 -3.78 18.38 9.68
N ARG A 67 -4.37 18.30 10.88
CA ARG A 67 -5.82 18.45 11.06
C ARG A 67 -6.34 19.81 10.63
N SER A 68 -5.59 20.90 10.94
CA SER A 68 -5.96 22.25 10.52
C SER A 68 -5.89 22.42 9.00
N MET A 69 -4.83 21.89 8.40
CA MET A 69 -4.66 21.85 6.94
C MET A 69 -5.82 21.11 6.27
N MET A 70 -6.16 19.90 6.73
CA MET A 70 -7.26 19.12 6.17
C MET A 70 -8.61 19.83 6.28
N LYS A 71 -8.86 20.53 7.40
CA LYS A 71 -10.06 21.33 7.58
C LYS A 71 -10.14 22.50 6.59
N GLU A 72 -9.02 23.17 6.33
CA GLU A 72 -8.93 24.26 5.35
C GLU A 72 -9.17 23.72 3.93
N LEU A 73 -8.50 22.61 3.56
CA LEU A 73 -8.65 21.98 2.25
C LEU A 73 -10.05 21.46 1.99
N SER A 74 -10.70 20.85 2.98
CA SER A 74 -12.07 20.35 2.86
C SER A 74 -13.09 21.49 2.66
N ALA A 75 -12.83 22.67 3.19
CA ALA A 75 -13.66 23.84 2.95
C ALA A 75 -13.48 24.45 1.54
N ALA A 76 -12.33 24.22 0.90
CA ALA A 76 -11.96 24.79 -0.38
C ALA A 76 -12.18 23.83 -1.57
N THR A 77 -12.49 22.55 -1.33
CA THR A 77 -12.62 21.54 -2.39
C THR A 77 -13.85 20.66 -2.19
N ASP A 78 -14.50 20.25 -3.28
CA ASP A 78 -15.63 19.32 -3.23
C ASP A 78 -15.21 17.91 -2.82
N TYR A 79 -14.03 17.49 -3.28
CA TYR A 79 -13.45 16.18 -2.99
C TYR A 79 -11.95 16.29 -2.76
N THR A 80 -11.49 15.71 -1.67
CA THR A 80 -10.06 15.50 -1.38
C THR A 80 -9.80 13.99 -1.28
N ILE A 81 -8.91 13.49 -2.13
CA ILE A 81 -8.47 12.09 -2.13
C ILE A 81 -7.10 12.05 -1.46
N ILE A 82 -6.96 11.23 -0.44
CA ILE A 82 -5.70 11.03 0.30
C ILE A 82 -5.18 9.64 -0.06
N ASP A 83 -4.03 9.59 -0.73
CA ASP A 83 -3.29 8.34 -0.95
C ASP A 83 -2.43 8.05 0.27
N SER A 84 -2.60 6.88 0.86
CA SER A 84 -1.97 6.48 2.12
C SER A 84 -0.97 5.34 1.93
N PRO A 85 0.03 5.21 2.82
CA PRO A 85 0.87 4.02 2.84
C PRO A 85 0.03 2.76 3.16
N PRO A 86 0.56 1.54 2.87
CA PRO A 86 -0.15 0.31 3.13
C PRO A 86 -0.48 0.13 4.62
N MET A 87 -1.76 -0.06 4.96
CA MET A 87 -2.26 -0.25 6.33
C MET A 87 -1.57 -1.37 7.11
N ALA A 88 -1.20 -2.46 6.41
CA ALA A 88 -0.55 -3.61 7.03
C ALA A 88 0.88 -3.32 7.53
N MET A 89 1.44 -2.16 7.21
CA MET A 89 2.86 -1.83 7.47
C MET A 89 3.05 -0.59 8.34
N PHE A 90 2.13 0.36 8.28
CA PHE A 90 2.27 1.68 8.89
C PHE A 90 0.98 2.10 9.56
N SER A 91 1.08 2.68 10.75
CA SER A 91 -0.05 3.27 11.49
C SER A 91 -0.59 4.56 10.85
N ASP A 92 0.16 5.15 9.95
CA ASP A 92 -0.19 6.39 9.25
C ASP A 92 -1.54 6.30 8.54
N ALA A 93 -1.83 5.15 7.90
CA ALA A 93 -3.10 4.93 7.21
C ALA A 93 -4.31 4.95 8.18
N GLU A 94 -4.13 4.43 9.40
CA GLU A 94 -5.15 4.49 10.45
C GLU A 94 -5.36 5.94 10.92
N MET A 95 -4.26 6.68 11.14
CA MET A 95 -4.33 8.10 11.52
C MET A 95 -4.98 8.96 10.43
N LEU A 96 -4.73 8.67 9.16
CA LEU A 96 -5.38 9.33 8.03
C LEU A 96 -6.87 8.99 7.96
N ALA A 97 -7.25 7.74 8.23
CA ALA A 97 -8.66 7.35 8.32
C ALA A 97 -9.39 8.09 9.45
N ASP A 98 -8.71 8.48 10.53
CA ASP A 98 -9.31 9.25 11.63
C ASP A 98 -9.63 10.72 11.27
N ILE A 99 -9.03 11.24 10.22
CA ILE A 99 -9.26 12.63 9.75
C ILE A 99 -10.04 12.70 8.44
N ALA A 100 -10.30 11.56 7.80
CA ALA A 100 -11.12 11.46 6.59
C ALA A 100 -12.61 11.25 6.94
N ASP A 101 -13.51 11.61 6.02
CA ASP A 101 -14.93 11.32 6.15
C ASP A 101 -15.27 9.88 5.71
N LEU A 102 -14.57 9.41 4.67
CA LEU A 102 -14.80 8.13 4.02
C LEU A 102 -13.48 7.40 3.81
N SER A 103 -13.51 6.08 3.87
CA SER A 103 -12.38 5.23 3.54
C SER A 103 -12.74 4.19 2.47
N LEU A 104 -11.76 3.84 1.64
CA LEU A 104 -11.87 2.81 0.63
C LEU A 104 -10.65 1.90 0.71
N LEU A 105 -10.86 0.61 1.01
CA LEU A 105 -9.78 -0.35 1.12
C LEU A 105 -9.43 -0.91 -0.25
N VAL A 106 -8.19 -0.69 -0.71
CA VAL A 106 -7.69 -1.27 -1.96
C VAL A 106 -6.92 -2.56 -1.66
N VAL A 107 -7.42 -3.67 -2.18
CA VAL A 107 -6.85 -5.01 -2.01
C VAL A 107 -6.29 -5.47 -3.35
N ARG A 108 -4.98 -5.71 -3.40
CA ARG A 108 -4.34 -6.26 -4.60
C ARG A 108 -4.35 -7.78 -4.55
N GLN A 109 -4.73 -8.42 -5.67
CA GLN A 109 -4.76 -9.88 -5.79
C GLN A 109 -3.39 -10.50 -5.46
N ASP A 110 -3.40 -11.62 -4.73
CA ASP A 110 -2.23 -12.44 -4.36
C ASP A 110 -1.13 -11.70 -3.56
N CYS A 111 -1.44 -10.53 -2.97
CA CYS A 111 -0.48 -9.75 -2.18
C CYS A 111 -0.61 -9.94 -0.67
N VAL A 112 -1.82 -10.21 -0.19
CA VAL A 112 -2.10 -10.32 1.25
C VAL A 112 -3.05 -11.49 1.54
N SER A 113 -2.94 -12.05 2.75
CA SER A 113 -3.86 -13.10 3.22
C SER A 113 -5.23 -12.53 3.61
N ALA A 114 -6.26 -13.35 3.55
CA ALA A 114 -7.62 -12.96 3.96
C ALA A 114 -7.68 -12.48 5.43
N GLY A 115 -6.89 -13.07 6.32
CA GLY A 115 -6.80 -12.62 7.71
C GLY A 115 -6.37 -11.16 7.82
N ARG A 116 -5.30 -10.75 7.10
CA ARG A 116 -4.83 -9.37 7.10
C ARG A 116 -5.83 -8.40 6.46
N ILE A 117 -6.61 -8.86 5.49
CA ILE A 117 -7.69 -8.04 4.91
C ILE A 117 -8.76 -7.80 5.96
N ASN A 118 -9.16 -8.83 6.71
CA ASN A 118 -10.14 -8.70 7.78
C ASN A 118 -9.62 -7.79 8.90
N ASP A 119 -8.36 -7.93 9.32
CA ASP A 119 -7.73 -7.04 10.30
C ASP A 119 -7.81 -5.57 9.85
N ALA A 120 -7.52 -5.29 8.57
CA ALA A 120 -7.61 -3.94 8.01
C ALA A 120 -9.07 -3.41 7.97
N VAL A 121 -10.03 -4.26 7.64
CA VAL A 121 -11.46 -3.92 7.68
C VAL A 121 -11.90 -3.60 9.10
N ASP A 122 -11.47 -4.39 10.08
CA ASP A 122 -11.81 -4.18 11.50
C ASP A 122 -11.20 -2.87 12.02
N MET A 123 -9.95 -2.56 11.64
CA MET A 123 -9.31 -1.27 11.98
C MET A 123 -10.05 -0.09 11.37
N LEU A 124 -10.41 -0.16 10.08
CA LEU A 124 -11.17 0.91 9.41
C LEU A 124 -12.56 1.09 10.01
N ASN A 125 -13.23 0.02 10.41
CA ASN A 125 -14.53 0.09 11.09
C ASN A 125 -14.45 0.73 12.49
N GLN A 126 -13.26 0.74 13.11
CA GLN A 126 -12.99 1.40 14.39
C GLN A 126 -12.55 2.86 14.21
N SER A 127 -12.11 3.26 13.02
CA SER A 127 -11.74 4.64 12.69
C SER A 127 -13.00 5.53 12.56
N LYS A 128 -12.78 6.84 12.42
CA LYS A 128 -13.87 7.80 12.22
C LYS A 128 -14.40 7.78 10.77
N ALA A 129 -13.57 7.39 9.81
CA ALA A 129 -13.98 7.33 8.43
C ALA A 129 -14.97 6.19 8.20
N HIS A 130 -16.07 6.49 7.52
CA HIS A 130 -17.00 5.45 7.11
C HIS A 130 -16.39 4.59 6.00
N LEU A 131 -16.23 3.28 6.25
CA LEU A 131 -15.72 2.35 5.23
C LEU A 131 -16.78 2.13 4.15
N LEU A 132 -16.54 2.64 2.94
CA LEU A 132 -17.43 2.47 1.79
C LEU A 132 -17.40 1.04 1.23
N GLY A 133 -16.26 0.37 1.34
CA GLY A 133 -16.05 -0.97 0.80
C GLY A 133 -14.62 -1.23 0.36
N CYS A 134 -14.44 -2.27 -0.46
CA CYS A 134 -13.13 -2.69 -0.95
C CYS A 134 -13.08 -2.63 -2.48
N VAL A 135 -11.92 -2.22 -3.00
CA VAL A 135 -11.56 -2.35 -4.42
C VAL A 135 -10.59 -3.51 -4.59
N PHE A 136 -10.99 -4.51 -5.37
CA PHE A 136 -10.09 -5.61 -5.71
C PHE A 136 -9.31 -5.25 -6.97
N ASN A 137 -8.00 -5.02 -6.81
CA ASN A 137 -7.10 -4.48 -7.83
C ASN A 137 -6.17 -5.54 -8.40
N ASP A 138 -5.64 -5.29 -9.60
CA ASP A 138 -4.68 -6.17 -10.32
C ASP A 138 -5.21 -7.61 -10.48
N VAL A 139 -6.50 -7.73 -10.79
CA VAL A 139 -7.17 -9.03 -10.96
C VAL A 139 -6.67 -9.72 -12.22
N ARG A 140 -6.08 -10.89 -12.05
CA ARG A 140 -5.60 -11.74 -13.15
C ARG A 140 -6.65 -12.79 -13.45
N VAL A 141 -7.29 -12.64 -14.60
CA VAL A 141 -8.19 -13.67 -15.10
C VAL A 141 -7.34 -14.79 -15.72
N THR A 142 -7.15 -15.89 -14.98
CA THR A 142 -6.56 -17.09 -15.54
C THR A 142 -7.62 -17.76 -16.42
N PRO A 143 -7.41 -17.95 -17.74
CA PRO A 143 -8.35 -18.73 -18.55
C PRO A 143 -8.39 -20.15 -17.99
N ILE A 144 -9.52 -20.55 -17.43
CA ILE A 144 -9.72 -21.96 -17.05
C ILE A 144 -9.86 -22.73 -18.37
N ILE A 145 -8.78 -23.37 -18.78
CA ILE A 145 -8.77 -24.27 -19.94
C ILE A 145 -9.72 -25.43 -19.60
N GLY A 146 -10.93 -25.41 -20.17
CA GLY A 146 -11.86 -26.53 -20.10
C GLY A 146 -13.31 -26.27 -19.72
N SER A 147 -13.74 -25.10 -19.33
CA SER A 147 -15.16 -24.86 -19.07
C SER A 147 -15.88 -24.31 -20.31
N ARG A 148 -16.54 -25.24 -21.03
CA ARG A 148 -17.66 -24.93 -21.94
C ARG A 148 -18.85 -24.44 -21.12
N ALA A 149 -18.85 -23.21 -20.70
CA ALA A 149 -20.06 -22.54 -20.22
C ALA A 149 -19.91 -21.04 -20.51
N GLY A 150 -20.54 -20.63 -21.59
CA GLY A 150 -20.62 -19.23 -21.97
C GLY A 150 -21.43 -18.43 -20.96
N TYR A 151 -20.79 -17.53 -20.31
CA TYR A 151 -21.31 -16.22 -19.88
C TYR A 151 -20.12 -15.29 -19.96
N GLY A 152 -19.89 -14.76 -21.15
CA GLY A 152 -18.88 -13.77 -21.40
C GLY A 152 -19.37 -12.39 -21.01
N TYR A 153 -18.87 -11.85 -19.94
CA TYR A 153 -18.68 -10.42 -19.80
C TYR A 153 -17.19 -10.15 -19.98
N GLY A 154 -16.79 -10.10 -21.24
CA GLY A 154 -15.45 -9.68 -21.61
C GLY A 154 -15.35 -8.17 -21.59
N TYR A 155 -14.87 -7.59 -20.53
CA TYR A 155 -14.24 -6.29 -20.58
C TYR A 155 -12.73 -6.52 -20.82
N GLY A 156 -12.38 -6.58 -22.09
CA GLY A 156 -10.99 -6.55 -22.54
C GLY A 156 -10.43 -5.14 -22.37
N TYR A 157 -9.73 -4.89 -21.30
CA TYR A 157 -8.75 -3.82 -21.22
C TYR A 157 -7.37 -4.44 -21.37
N GLY A 158 -7.01 -4.65 -22.64
CA GLY A 158 -5.63 -4.85 -23.02
C GLY A 158 -4.94 -3.50 -23.05
N SER A 159 -4.09 -3.22 -22.10
CA SER A 159 -2.98 -2.29 -22.26
C SER A 159 -1.97 -2.55 -21.15
N GLY A 160 -0.87 -3.18 -21.54
CA GLY A 160 0.24 -3.45 -20.65
C GLY A 160 0.94 -2.16 -20.21
N TYR A 161 0.70 -1.75 -19.00
CA TYR A 161 1.65 -0.95 -18.26
C TYR A 161 2.32 -1.84 -17.24
N GLY A 162 3.55 -2.19 -17.57
CA GLY A 162 4.42 -2.99 -16.70
C GLY A 162 4.79 -2.24 -15.44
N TYR A 163 3.95 -2.27 -14.43
CA TYR A 163 4.33 -1.98 -13.05
C TYR A 163 4.97 -3.23 -12.45
N GLY A 164 6.13 -3.57 -13.01
CA GLY A 164 6.97 -4.61 -12.49
C GLY A 164 8.00 -4.06 -11.53
N ARG A 165 8.06 -4.60 -10.34
CA ARG A 165 9.18 -4.53 -9.38
C ARG A 165 9.39 -3.23 -8.62
N GLY A 166 8.72 -3.10 -7.48
CA GLY A 166 9.02 -2.05 -6.50
C GLY A 166 8.54 -2.32 -5.08
N TYR A 167 7.53 -3.15 -4.89
CA TYR A 167 7.04 -3.54 -3.55
C TYR A 167 7.46 -4.94 -3.10
N GLY A 168 8.46 -5.52 -3.73
CA GLY A 168 8.96 -6.87 -3.44
C GLY A 168 10.17 -6.90 -2.50
N GLY A 169 10.20 -6.13 -1.41
CA GLY A 169 11.36 -6.05 -0.52
C GLY A 169 11.11 -6.25 0.97
N TYR A 170 9.87 -6.42 1.40
CA TYR A 170 9.57 -6.72 2.80
C TYR A 170 9.02 -8.13 2.93
N GLY A 171 9.89 -9.11 2.69
CA GLY A 171 9.63 -10.52 3.01
C GLY A 171 9.76 -10.72 4.51
N TYR A 172 8.66 -10.81 5.22
CA TYR A 172 8.66 -11.47 6.52
C TYR A 172 8.88 -12.96 6.26
N GLY A 173 10.11 -13.42 6.46
CA GLY A 173 10.44 -14.82 6.48
C GLY A 173 9.79 -15.48 7.70
N GLU A 174 8.67 -16.14 7.48
CA GLU A 174 8.22 -17.17 8.41
C GLU A 174 9.29 -18.26 8.43
N ARG A 175 10.03 -18.34 9.53
CA ARG A 175 10.88 -19.48 9.83
C ARG A 175 9.98 -20.68 10.12
N ASN A 176 9.63 -21.43 9.10
CA ASN A 176 9.08 -22.76 9.25
C ASN A 176 10.17 -23.65 9.86
N ALA A 177 10.07 -23.93 11.14
CA ALA A 177 10.79 -24.97 11.82
C ALA A 177 10.35 -26.34 11.30
N LYS A 178 10.90 -26.81 10.20
CA LYS A 178 10.82 -28.22 9.81
C LYS A 178 11.81 -28.99 10.65
N GLY A 179 11.30 -29.71 11.62
CA GLY A 179 12.04 -30.72 12.36
C GLY A 179 12.59 -31.79 11.43
N GLY A 180 13.90 -31.79 11.23
CA GLY A 180 14.61 -32.83 10.52
C GLY A 180 14.65 -34.10 11.36
N ARG A 181 13.89 -35.11 11.00
CA ARG A 181 14.10 -36.49 11.44
C ARG A 181 15.36 -37.01 10.75
N SER A 182 16.44 -37.10 11.50
CA SER A 182 17.65 -37.85 11.17
C SER A 182 17.33 -39.34 11.19
N SER A 183 17.24 -39.96 10.02
CA SER A 183 17.28 -41.42 9.90
C SER A 183 18.74 -41.88 9.99
N ARG A 184 19.07 -42.52 11.11
CA ARG A 184 20.31 -43.30 11.23
C ARG A 184 20.18 -44.52 10.30
N ARG A 185 21.02 -44.60 9.29
CA ARG A 185 21.36 -45.84 8.59
C ARG A 185 22.59 -46.43 9.27
N HIS A 186 22.39 -47.63 9.82
CA HIS A 186 23.44 -48.58 10.11
C HIS A 186 24.11 -48.99 8.80
N THR A 187 25.41 -49.00 8.79
CA THR A 187 26.24 -49.87 7.95
C THR A 187 27.32 -50.46 8.83
N GLU A 188 27.12 -51.74 9.16
CA GLU A 188 28.16 -52.67 9.54
C GLU A 188 29.01 -52.97 8.29
N GLU A 189 30.32 -53.06 8.50
CA GLU A 189 31.26 -53.96 7.83
C GLU A 189 32.61 -53.62 8.49
N ALA A 190 33.10 -54.49 9.35
CA ALA A 190 33.76 -55.75 9.08
C ALA A 190 35.22 -55.56 8.61
N ASN A 191 36.09 -56.02 9.52
CA ASN A 191 37.31 -56.77 9.23
C ASN A 191 38.63 -56.03 8.95
N GLY A 192 39.64 -56.41 9.69
CA GLY A 192 41.01 -56.30 9.26
C GLY A 192 42.04 -56.31 10.39
N ARG A 193 42.38 -57.49 10.93
CA ARG A 193 43.59 -57.85 11.65
C ARG A 193 44.87 -57.24 11.00
N LYS A 194 45.87 -56.88 11.82
CA LYS A 194 47.21 -57.48 11.97
C LYS A 194 48.06 -56.55 12.81
N GLU A 195 48.58 -56.99 13.94
CA GLU A 195 49.92 -57.47 14.21
C GLU A 195 51.05 -56.42 13.91
N ASN A 196 51.61 -55.85 14.91
CA ASN A 196 52.84 -56.00 15.60
C ASN A 196 52.98 -55.04 16.78
#